data_9b6f0486b7441914921b1a325bb08735
#
_entry.id   9b6f0486b7441914921b1a325bb08735
#
_cell.length_a   1.000
_cell.length_b   1.000
_cell.length_c   1.000
_cell.angle_alpha   90.00
_cell.angle_beta   90.00
_cell.angle_gamma   90.00
#
_symmetry.space_group_name_H-M   'P 1'
#
loop_
_entity.id
_entity.type
_entity.pdbx_description
1 polymer ?
#
loop_
_entity_poly.entity_id
_entity_poly.type
_entity_poly.pdbx_seq_one_letter_code
_entity_poly.pdbx_strand_id
1 'polypeptide(L)'
;MYAIINEHWDNGWIQPTYADSAYVKNRLAAMWKQIAIYFRDYDDHLLFAGTNEVMKEGNWGEPTKEYYTVQNLYNQVFVNTVRATGGRNYYRHLLVQGYRTDINCTVKYFVIPQDVVPNRLMVEVHYYDPYNFTLNEDDKIIQWGKYATNASRTETWANESWADGQFNKMKTNFIDKGYAVILGEYCATSRLNLGSAELNAQHAEYRRYYINYVTYSMVYHGLIPFYWDNGYTGDHGSGIFNRADGTQAYPNLVKAIMDGVNLTVFPVGIKDEEKPRTAREFVLNQNYPNPFNSQTKISYYLPRTGKVTVKVFDLSGCEVTTIIRQELQKSGYHELLLDASKLSSGLYFYQLSSEHFTDTRKMLLLK
;
A
#
# COMPACT_ATOMS: atom_id res chain seq x y z
N MET A 1 -10.06 -6.46 12.56
CA MET A 1 -9.28 -6.92 11.37
C MET A 1 -10.22 -6.90 10.18
N TYR A 2 -9.76 -6.46 9.01
CA TYR A 2 -10.51 -6.61 7.75
C TYR A 2 -10.04 -7.85 7.02
N ALA A 3 -10.94 -8.49 6.30
CA ALA A 3 -10.65 -9.65 5.44
C ALA A 3 -11.24 -9.41 4.05
N ILE A 4 -10.51 -9.83 3.02
CA ILE A 4 -10.98 -9.81 1.63
C ILE A 4 -11.02 -11.25 1.13
N ILE A 5 -12.15 -11.66 0.57
CA ILE A 5 -12.28 -12.92 -0.16
C ILE A 5 -12.26 -12.60 -1.64
N ASN A 6 -11.40 -13.28 -2.41
CA ASN A 6 -11.37 -13.17 -3.86
C ASN A 6 -11.50 -14.54 -4.53
N GLU A 7 -11.87 -14.52 -5.80
CA GLU A 7 -11.61 -15.61 -6.72
C GLU A 7 -10.23 -15.34 -7.32
N HIS A 8 -9.25 -16.13 -6.91
CA HIS A 8 -7.83 -15.84 -7.21
C HIS A 8 -7.35 -16.51 -8.50
N TRP A 9 -7.09 -17.78 -8.43
CA TRP A 9 -6.65 -18.59 -9.56
C TRP A 9 -7.23 -20.00 -9.46
N ASP A 10 -8.19 -20.29 -10.29
CA ASP A 10 -8.86 -21.60 -10.34
C ASP A 10 -8.69 -22.20 -11.75
N ASN A 11 -7.46 -22.62 -12.08
CA ASN A 11 -7.08 -23.18 -13.37
C ASN A 11 -7.34 -22.26 -14.59
N GLY A 12 -7.33 -20.94 -14.42
CA GLY A 12 -7.40 -19.98 -15.51
C GLY A 12 -8.68 -19.99 -16.34
N TRP A 13 -9.80 -20.42 -15.74
CA TRP A 13 -11.08 -20.53 -16.48
C TRP A 13 -11.69 -19.14 -16.82
N ILE A 14 -11.29 -18.09 -16.16
CA ILE A 14 -11.80 -16.73 -16.43
C ILE A 14 -11.06 -16.14 -17.62
N GLN A 15 -11.42 -16.56 -18.83
CA GLN A 15 -10.86 -15.99 -20.06
C GLN A 15 -11.72 -14.82 -20.55
N PRO A 16 -11.14 -13.63 -20.78
CA PRO A 16 -11.88 -12.43 -21.15
C PRO A 16 -12.13 -12.37 -22.68
N THR A 17 -12.76 -13.38 -23.25
CA THR A 17 -13.08 -13.45 -24.67
C THR A 17 -14.59 -13.51 -24.88
N TYR A 18 -15.10 -13.08 -26.05
CA TYR A 18 -16.51 -13.21 -26.38
C TYR A 18 -16.94 -14.68 -26.42
N ALA A 19 -16.06 -15.56 -26.89
CA ALA A 19 -16.34 -16.99 -26.98
C ALA A 19 -16.58 -17.62 -25.60
N ASP A 20 -15.79 -17.23 -24.60
CA ASP A 20 -15.86 -17.77 -23.24
C ASP A 20 -16.87 -17.03 -22.35
N SER A 21 -17.27 -15.80 -22.75
CA SER A 21 -18.00 -14.86 -21.91
C SER A 21 -19.30 -15.43 -21.32
N ALA A 22 -20.08 -16.21 -22.07
CA ALA A 22 -21.32 -16.79 -21.57
C ALA A 22 -21.06 -17.82 -20.46
N TYR A 23 -20.11 -18.70 -20.67
CA TYR A 23 -19.70 -19.70 -19.67
C TYR A 23 -19.14 -19.04 -18.41
N VAL A 24 -18.20 -18.12 -18.58
CA VAL A 24 -17.53 -17.42 -17.45
C VAL A 24 -18.56 -16.64 -16.62
N LYS A 25 -19.44 -15.87 -17.23
CA LYS A 25 -20.49 -15.11 -16.50
C LYS A 25 -21.38 -16.01 -15.66
N ASN A 26 -21.83 -17.13 -16.24
CA ASN A 26 -22.71 -18.06 -15.54
C ASN A 26 -21.98 -18.71 -14.34
N ARG A 27 -20.76 -19.16 -14.53
CA ARG A 27 -19.96 -19.78 -13.47
C ARG A 27 -19.60 -18.77 -12.37
N LEU A 28 -19.15 -17.56 -12.74
CA LEU A 28 -18.83 -16.48 -11.82
C LEU A 28 -20.05 -16.09 -10.97
N ALA A 29 -21.21 -15.90 -11.61
CA ALA A 29 -22.45 -15.60 -10.90
C ALA A 29 -22.87 -16.74 -9.95
N ALA A 30 -22.78 -18.00 -10.38
CA ALA A 30 -23.12 -19.14 -9.52
C ALA A 30 -22.20 -19.23 -8.30
N MET A 31 -20.91 -19.04 -8.48
CA MET A 31 -19.90 -19.09 -7.42
C MET A 31 -20.10 -17.91 -6.44
N TRP A 32 -20.17 -16.68 -6.92
CA TRP A 32 -20.36 -15.51 -6.06
C TRP A 32 -21.70 -15.50 -5.34
N LYS A 33 -22.76 -16.05 -5.96
CA LYS A 33 -24.03 -16.23 -5.27
C LYS A 33 -23.90 -17.13 -4.05
N GLN A 34 -23.18 -18.26 -4.16
CA GLN A 34 -22.94 -19.18 -3.03
C GLN A 34 -22.11 -18.50 -1.92
N ILE A 35 -20.99 -17.89 -2.29
CA ILE A 35 -20.11 -17.16 -1.34
C ILE A 35 -20.90 -16.05 -0.66
N ALA A 36 -21.62 -15.23 -1.41
CA ALA A 36 -22.36 -14.09 -0.88
C ALA A 36 -23.50 -14.53 0.06
N ILE A 37 -24.21 -15.62 -0.25
CA ILE A 37 -25.25 -16.17 0.64
C ILE A 37 -24.63 -16.69 1.93
N TYR A 38 -23.52 -17.45 1.85
CA TYR A 38 -22.87 -18.01 3.03
C TYR A 38 -22.38 -16.93 3.99
N PHE A 39 -21.77 -15.84 3.45
CA PHE A 39 -21.23 -14.74 4.24
C PHE A 39 -22.18 -13.56 4.42
N ARG A 40 -23.47 -13.71 4.10
CA ARG A 40 -24.44 -12.60 4.06
C ARG A 40 -24.53 -11.82 5.36
N ASP A 41 -24.42 -12.49 6.50
CA ASP A 41 -24.62 -11.91 7.83
C ASP A 41 -23.32 -11.40 8.46
N TYR A 42 -22.17 -11.61 7.81
CA TYR A 42 -20.88 -11.04 8.24
C TYR A 42 -20.88 -9.52 8.05
N ASP A 43 -20.25 -8.83 8.99
CA ASP A 43 -20.23 -7.36 9.03
C ASP A 43 -19.32 -6.71 7.94
N ASP A 44 -19.15 -5.40 8.04
CA ASP A 44 -18.42 -4.58 7.06
C ASP A 44 -16.89 -4.81 7.08
N HIS A 45 -16.36 -5.61 8.02
CA HIS A 45 -14.96 -6.01 8.02
C HIS A 45 -14.65 -7.09 6.97
N LEU A 46 -15.66 -7.72 6.39
CA LEU A 46 -15.50 -8.65 5.29
C LEU A 46 -15.83 -7.98 3.96
N LEU A 47 -14.87 -7.95 3.05
CA LEU A 47 -14.97 -7.41 1.71
C LEU A 47 -14.90 -8.54 0.68
N PHE A 48 -15.44 -8.32 -0.52
CA PHE A 48 -15.34 -9.25 -1.63
C PHE A 48 -14.61 -8.62 -2.81
N ALA A 49 -13.65 -9.34 -3.41
CA ALA A 49 -12.98 -8.98 -4.64
C ALA A 49 -13.42 -9.94 -5.77
N GLY A 50 -13.96 -9.38 -6.84
CA GLY A 50 -14.72 -10.16 -7.84
C GLY A 50 -13.91 -11.20 -8.59
N THR A 51 -12.66 -10.88 -8.90
CA THR A 51 -11.73 -11.68 -9.71
C THR A 51 -10.30 -11.44 -9.22
N ASN A 52 -9.31 -12.03 -9.92
CA ASN A 52 -7.88 -11.72 -9.74
C ASN A 52 -7.18 -11.78 -11.10
N GLU A 53 -6.41 -10.74 -11.46
CA GLU A 53 -5.50 -10.66 -12.62
C GLU A 53 -6.07 -11.22 -13.95
N VAL A 54 -7.35 -11.04 -14.19
CA VAL A 54 -7.99 -11.57 -15.40
C VAL A 54 -7.31 -11.04 -16.66
N MET A 55 -6.75 -11.98 -17.44
CA MET A 55 -6.15 -11.70 -18.73
C MET A 55 -6.41 -12.84 -19.71
N LYS A 56 -6.26 -12.58 -21.00
CA LYS A 56 -6.20 -13.67 -21.97
C LYS A 56 -4.89 -14.42 -21.81
N GLU A 57 -4.98 -15.72 -21.63
CA GLU A 57 -3.79 -16.57 -21.48
C GLU A 57 -2.76 -16.30 -22.58
N GLY A 58 -1.50 -16.10 -22.16
CA GLY A 58 -0.39 -15.75 -23.05
C GLY A 58 -0.34 -14.29 -23.52
N ASN A 59 -1.29 -13.44 -23.17
CA ASN A 59 -1.28 -12.01 -23.53
C ASN A 59 -0.76 -11.14 -22.38
N TRP A 60 0.54 -10.93 -22.34
CA TRP A 60 1.19 -10.02 -21.37
C TRP A 60 1.27 -8.57 -21.84
N GLY A 61 0.84 -8.27 -23.08
CA GLY A 61 0.86 -6.94 -23.65
C GLY A 61 -0.43 -6.15 -23.44
N GLU A 62 -0.63 -5.14 -24.28
CA GLU A 62 -1.87 -4.36 -24.34
C GLU A 62 -3.07 -5.25 -24.66
N PRO A 63 -4.20 -5.11 -23.92
CA PRO A 63 -5.40 -5.88 -24.22
C PRO A 63 -6.05 -5.40 -25.53
N THR A 64 -6.69 -6.33 -26.23
CA THR A 64 -7.62 -5.96 -27.30
C THR A 64 -8.90 -5.35 -26.73
N LYS A 65 -9.68 -4.69 -27.59
CA LYS A 65 -11.01 -4.17 -27.21
C LYS A 65 -11.91 -5.27 -26.63
N GLU A 66 -11.84 -6.48 -27.18
CA GLU A 66 -12.57 -7.63 -26.68
C GLU A 66 -12.23 -7.90 -25.20
N TYR A 67 -10.96 -8.04 -24.87
CA TYR A 67 -10.52 -8.50 -23.56
C TYR A 67 -10.94 -7.54 -22.45
N TYR A 68 -10.65 -6.24 -22.58
CA TYR A 68 -11.05 -5.30 -21.52
C TYR A 68 -12.58 -5.08 -21.48
N THR A 69 -13.29 -5.19 -22.61
CA THR A 69 -14.76 -5.09 -22.60
C THR A 69 -15.38 -6.26 -21.84
N VAL A 70 -14.89 -7.48 -22.10
CA VAL A 70 -15.39 -8.68 -21.43
C VAL A 70 -15.03 -8.67 -19.95
N GLN A 71 -13.82 -8.23 -19.57
CA GLN A 71 -13.46 -8.05 -18.16
C GLN A 71 -14.39 -7.06 -17.45
N ASN A 72 -14.72 -5.93 -18.07
CA ASN A 72 -15.67 -4.97 -17.50
C ASN A 72 -17.08 -5.61 -17.30
N LEU A 73 -17.51 -6.49 -18.22
CA LEU A 73 -18.76 -7.25 -18.04
C LEU A 73 -18.70 -8.22 -16.85
N TYR A 74 -17.56 -8.85 -16.59
CA TYR A 74 -17.41 -9.74 -15.43
C TYR A 74 -17.52 -8.97 -14.11
N ASN A 75 -16.92 -7.79 -14.01
CA ASN A 75 -17.13 -6.91 -12.85
C ASN A 75 -18.61 -6.57 -12.64
N GLN A 76 -19.36 -6.28 -13.71
CA GLN A 76 -20.79 -5.97 -13.59
C GLN A 76 -21.58 -7.19 -13.12
N VAL A 77 -21.27 -8.40 -13.63
CA VAL A 77 -21.92 -9.66 -13.20
C VAL A 77 -21.66 -9.91 -11.71
N PHE A 78 -20.42 -9.72 -11.26
CA PHE A 78 -20.05 -9.86 -9.84
C PHE A 78 -20.88 -8.92 -8.96
N VAL A 79 -20.86 -7.61 -9.25
CA VAL A 79 -21.59 -6.60 -8.47
C VAL A 79 -23.10 -6.94 -8.40
N ASN A 80 -23.72 -7.18 -9.54
CA ASN A 80 -25.14 -7.51 -9.61
C ASN A 80 -25.48 -8.77 -8.81
N THR A 81 -24.64 -9.80 -8.91
CA THR A 81 -24.85 -11.08 -8.21
C THR A 81 -24.79 -10.90 -6.70
N VAL A 82 -23.76 -10.21 -6.19
CA VAL A 82 -23.62 -9.99 -4.75
C VAL A 82 -24.77 -9.14 -4.21
N ARG A 83 -25.12 -8.03 -4.87
CA ARG A 83 -26.22 -7.14 -4.46
C ARG A 83 -27.56 -7.86 -4.41
N ALA A 84 -27.85 -8.74 -5.37
CA ALA A 84 -29.08 -9.51 -5.43
C ALA A 84 -29.28 -10.49 -4.26
N THR A 85 -28.23 -10.84 -3.51
CA THR A 85 -28.34 -11.72 -2.33
C THR A 85 -28.91 -11.00 -1.10
N GLY A 86 -28.96 -9.67 -1.10
CA GLY A 86 -29.54 -8.85 -0.03
C GLY A 86 -28.80 -8.94 1.31
N GLY A 87 -29.49 -8.60 2.40
CA GLY A 87 -28.88 -8.56 3.73
C GLY A 87 -27.70 -7.56 3.78
N ARG A 88 -26.64 -7.91 4.52
CA ARG A 88 -25.44 -7.06 4.62
C ARG A 88 -24.67 -6.94 3.31
N ASN A 89 -24.84 -7.87 2.37
CA ASN A 89 -24.23 -7.79 1.04
C ASN A 89 -24.76 -6.62 0.20
N TYR A 90 -25.96 -6.11 0.51
CA TYR A 90 -26.46 -4.90 -0.13
C TYR A 90 -25.55 -3.70 0.08
N TYR A 91 -24.90 -3.59 1.27
CA TYR A 91 -23.99 -2.49 1.63
C TYR A 91 -22.52 -2.88 1.68
N ARG A 92 -22.18 -4.15 1.42
CA ARG A 92 -20.80 -4.64 1.47
C ARG A 92 -19.90 -3.91 0.48
N HIS A 93 -18.67 -3.57 0.88
CA HIS A 93 -17.68 -3.08 -0.06
C HIS A 93 -17.24 -4.18 -1.02
N LEU A 94 -17.23 -3.85 -2.31
CA LEU A 94 -16.84 -4.75 -3.39
C LEU A 94 -15.62 -4.17 -4.12
N LEU A 95 -14.62 -5.01 -4.34
CA LEU A 95 -13.43 -4.68 -5.11
C LEU A 95 -13.62 -5.14 -6.54
N VAL A 96 -13.32 -4.25 -7.47
CA VAL A 96 -13.43 -4.46 -8.92
C VAL A 96 -12.10 -4.11 -9.60
N GLN A 97 -11.76 -4.83 -10.66
CA GLN A 97 -10.41 -4.83 -11.21
C GLN A 97 -10.41 -4.55 -12.71
N GLY A 98 -9.42 -3.80 -13.17
CA GLY A 98 -9.10 -3.68 -14.57
C GLY A 98 -8.38 -4.92 -15.13
N TYR A 99 -8.12 -4.91 -16.42
CA TYR A 99 -7.41 -6.00 -17.09
C TYR A 99 -6.04 -6.23 -16.44
N ARG A 100 -5.76 -7.48 -16.03
CA ARG A 100 -4.53 -7.90 -15.36
C ARG A 100 -4.21 -7.20 -14.04
N THR A 101 -5.18 -6.50 -13.43
CA THR A 101 -4.91 -5.58 -12.29
C THR A 101 -3.77 -4.57 -12.55
N ASP A 102 -3.35 -4.43 -13.82
CA ASP A 102 -2.31 -3.49 -14.25
C ASP A 102 -2.81 -2.05 -14.14
N ILE A 103 -2.00 -1.17 -13.55
CA ILE A 103 -2.35 0.23 -13.31
C ILE A 103 -2.65 0.97 -14.63
N ASN A 104 -1.81 0.79 -15.66
CA ASN A 104 -1.97 1.51 -16.92
C ASN A 104 -3.20 1.01 -17.70
N CYS A 105 -3.43 -0.31 -17.70
CA CYS A 105 -4.64 -0.91 -18.29
C CYS A 105 -5.90 -0.45 -17.54
N THR A 106 -5.84 -0.39 -16.20
CA THR A 106 -6.95 0.08 -15.36
C THR A 106 -7.28 1.54 -15.66
N VAL A 107 -6.29 2.42 -15.71
CA VAL A 107 -6.53 3.85 -16.04
C VAL A 107 -7.08 4.03 -17.45
N LYS A 108 -6.66 3.20 -18.41
CA LYS A 108 -6.98 3.37 -19.83
C LYS A 108 -8.28 2.71 -20.27
N TYR A 109 -8.63 1.56 -19.69
CA TYR A 109 -9.68 0.70 -20.24
C TYR A 109 -10.76 0.28 -19.24
N PHE A 110 -10.51 0.46 -17.94
CA PHE A 110 -11.46 0.03 -16.94
C PHE A 110 -12.66 0.97 -16.86
N VAL A 111 -13.84 0.38 -16.74
CA VAL A 111 -15.10 1.09 -16.54
C VAL A 111 -15.67 0.66 -15.19
N ILE A 112 -15.90 1.62 -14.32
CA ILE A 112 -16.54 1.37 -13.02
C ILE A 112 -17.94 0.75 -13.30
N PRO A 113 -18.25 -0.45 -12.76
CA PRO A 113 -19.56 -1.03 -12.92
C PRO A 113 -20.64 -0.19 -12.25
N GLN A 114 -21.86 -0.30 -12.75
CA GLN A 114 -23.02 0.30 -12.08
C GLN A 114 -23.32 -0.44 -10.77
N ASP A 115 -23.56 0.31 -9.71
CA ASP A 115 -23.96 -0.24 -8.41
C ASP A 115 -25.23 0.48 -7.94
N VAL A 116 -26.17 -0.28 -7.40
CA VAL A 116 -27.41 0.25 -6.80
C VAL A 116 -27.14 0.97 -5.46
N VAL A 117 -25.95 0.78 -4.89
CA VAL A 117 -25.53 1.40 -3.63
C VAL A 117 -24.34 2.32 -3.90
N PRO A 118 -24.44 3.62 -3.65
CA PRO A 118 -23.35 4.55 -3.88
C PRO A 118 -22.19 4.32 -2.90
N ASN A 119 -20.96 4.64 -3.34
CA ASN A 119 -19.75 4.65 -2.52
C ASN A 119 -19.41 3.30 -1.86
N ARG A 120 -19.74 2.17 -2.54
CA ARG A 120 -19.43 0.83 -2.05
C ARG A 120 -18.56 0.02 -2.99
N LEU A 121 -18.07 0.64 -4.06
CA LEU A 121 -17.07 0.03 -4.94
C LEU A 121 -15.68 0.58 -4.63
N MET A 122 -14.70 -0.31 -4.66
CA MET A 122 -13.27 -0.02 -4.53
C MET A 122 -12.56 -0.56 -5.76
N VAL A 123 -11.49 0.10 -6.20
CA VAL A 123 -10.68 -0.35 -7.33
C VAL A 123 -9.45 -1.07 -6.81
N GLU A 124 -9.14 -2.23 -7.37
CA GLU A 124 -7.94 -2.99 -7.02
C GLU A 124 -6.95 -3.04 -8.19
N VAL A 125 -5.68 -2.84 -7.88
CA VAL A 125 -4.54 -2.97 -8.79
C VAL A 125 -3.39 -3.68 -8.10
N HIS A 126 -2.45 -4.26 -8.88
CA HIS A 126 -1.23 -4.88 -8.38
C HIS A 126 0.00 -4.11 -8.89
N TYR A 127 1.14 -4.27 -8.20
CA TYR A 127 2.37 -3.57 -8.56
C TYR A 127 3.61 -4.42 -8.32
N TYR A 128 4.28 -4.79 -9.39
CA TYR A 128 5.51 -5.60 -9.37
C TYR A 128 6.65 -5.00 -10.22
N ASP A 129 6.60 -3.68 -10.48
CA ASP A 129 7.64 -3.02 -11.27
C ASP A 129 8.90 -2.70 -10.43
N PRO A 130 10.09 -2.98 -10.94
CA PRO A 130 10.34 -3.73 -12.18
C PRO A 130 10.31 -5.25 -11.91
N TYR A 131 9.68 -6.01 -12.79
CA TYR A 131 9.55 -7.47 -12.69
C TYR A 131 10.88 -8.19 -12.42
N ASN A 132 11.95 -7.75 -13.08
CA ASN A 132 13.27 -8.38 -12.92
C ASN A 132 13.87 -8.21 -11.51
N PHE A 133 13.47 -7.22 -10.75
CA PHE A 133 13.87 -7.08 -9.34
C PHE A 133 12.91 -7.80 -8.38
N THR A 134 11.62 -7.80 -8.70
CA THR A 134 10.57 -8.21 -7.76
C THR A 134 10.26 -9.70 -7.82
N LEU A 135 10.11 -10.26 -9.02
CA LEU A 135 9.60 -11.63 -9.22
C LEU A 135 10.50 -12.52 -10.09
N ASN A 136 11.35 -11.97 -10.96
CA ASN A 136 12.20 -12.78 -11.82
C ASN A 136 13.26 -13.52 -11.01
N GLU A 137 13.47 -14.81 -11.31
CA GLU A 137 14.37 -15.70 -10.60
C GLU A 137 15.77 -15.83 -11.25
N ASP A 138 16.12 -14.97 -12.22
CA ASP A 138 17.42 -15.03 -12.91
C ASP A 138 18.60 -14.41 -12.16
N ASP A 139 18.37 -13.85 -10.99
CA ASP A 139 19.38 -13.24 -10.10
C ASP A 139 20.25 -12.13 -10.73
N LYS A 140 19.85 -11.63 -11.88
CA LYS A 140 20.59 -10.59 -12.58
C LYS A 140 20.39 -9.21 -11.95
N ILE A 141 19.15 -8.85 -11.69
CA ILE A 141 18.77 -7.56 -11.12
C ILE A 141 18.53 -7.72 -9.63
N ILE A 142 19.48 -7.22 -8.82
CA ILE A 142 19.47 -7.38 -7.37
C ILE A 142 19.53 -6.04 -6.61
N GLN A 143 19.64 -4.92 -7.34
CA GLN A 143 19.62 -3.56 -6.80
C GLN A 143 18.45 -2.78 -7.36
N TRP A 144 17.95 -1.81 -6.60
CA TRP A 144 16.84 -0.97 -7.01
C TRP A 144 16.99 0.47 -6.50
N GLY A 145 16.50 1.41 -7.33
CA GLY A 145 16.31 2.80 -6.97
C GLY A 145 17.59 3.64 -6.96
N LYS A 146 17.49 4.85 -6.45
CA LYS A 146 18.55 5.88 -6.48
C LYS A 146 19.82 5.54 -5.71
N TYR A 147 19.77 4.54 -4.85
CA TYR A 147 20.93 4.06 -4.10
C TYR A 147 21.67 2.91 -4.79
N ALA A 148 21.21 2.49 -5.96
CA ALA A 148 21.88 1.45 -6.73
C ALA A 148 23.30 1.89 -7.14
N THR A 149 24.28 1.01 -6.95
CA THR A 149 25.70 1.29 -7.18
C THR A 149 26.25 0.56 -8.40
N ASN A 150 25.50 -0.41 -8.94
CA ASN A 150 25.91 -1.22 -10.07
C ASN A 150 24.84 -1.21 -11.18
N ALA A 151 25.13 -0.48 -12.27
CA ALA A 151 24.20 -0.35 -13.40
C ALA A 151 23.87 -1.68 -14.10
N SER A 152 24.76 -2.67 -14.07
CA SER A 152 24.48 -3.99 -14.67
C SER A 152 23.57 -4.89 -13.82
N ARG A 153 23.33 -4.49 -12.56
CA ARG A 153 22.46 -5.19 -11.59
C ARG A 153 21.22 -4.38 -11.20
N THR A 154 20.93 -3.34 -11.97
CA THR A 154 19.81 -2.42 -11.71
C THR A 154 19.05 -2.18 -13.00
N GLU A 155 17.72 -2.14 -12.93
CA GLU A 155 16.92 -1.66 -14.06
C GLU A 155 17.07 -0.14 -14.23
N THR A 156 17.06 0.32 -15.48
CA THR A 156 17.16 1.75 -15.79
C THR A 156 15.82 2.48 -15.70
N TRP A 157 14.76 1.76 -15.41
CA TRP A 157 13.39 2.23 -15.28
C TRP A 157 12.76 1.72 -13.98
N ALA A 158 11.52 2.06 -13.71
CA ALA A 158 10.74 1.64 -12.54
C ALA A 158 11.45 1.93 -11.20
N ASN A 159 12.12 3.08 -11.13
CA ASN A 159 12.67 3.64 -9.91
C ASN A 159 11.58 4.34 -9.06
N GLU A 160 11.97 5.10 -8.05
CA GLU A 160 11.07 5.83 -7.16
C GLU A 160 10.10 6.74 -7.91
N SER A 161 10.59 7.51 -8.89
CA SER A 161 9.74 8.42 -9.68
C SER A 161 8.70 7.69 -10.52
N TRP A 162 9.03 6.49 -10.99
CA TRP A 162 8.07 5.64 -11.70
C TRP A 162 6.97 5.17 -10.75
N ALA A 163 7.33 4.64 -9.56
CA ALA A 163 6.37 4.21 -8.56
C ALA A 163 5.41 5.36 -8.17
N ASP A 164 5.96 6.54 -7.86
CA ASP A 164 5.19 7.75 -7.57
C ASP A 164 4.23 8.11 -8.71
N GLY A 165 4.71 8.05 -9.95
CA GLY A 165 3.91 8.30 -11.14
C GLY A 165 2.75 7.32 -11.31
N GLN A 166 2.98 6.02 -11.06
CA GLN A 166 1.94 4.99 -11.13
C GLN A 166 0.86 5.19 -10.05
N PHE A 167 1.26 5.43 -8.81
CA PHE A 167 0.30 5.62 -7.72
C PHE A 167 -0.45 6.96 -7.85
N ASN A 168 0.21 8.01 -8.34
CA ASN A 168 -0.46 9.26 -8.67
C ASN A 168 -1.52 9.10 -9.77
N LYS A 169 -1.32 8.22 -10.77
CA LYS A 169 -2.37 7.89 -11.75
C LYS A 169 -3.60 7.31 -11.07
N MET A 170 -3.43 6.38 -10.13
CA MET A 170 -4.55 5.80 -9.37
C MET A 170 -5.24 6.86 -8.52
N LYS A 171 -4.46 7.72 -7.85
CA LYS A 171 -5.00 8.85 -7.09
C LYS A 171 -5.89 9.73 -7.96
N THR A 172 -5.38 10.25 -9.06
CA THR A 172 -6.08 11.24 -9.89
C THR A 172 -7.25 10.68 -10.67
N ASN A 173 -7.21 9.39 -11.05
CA ASN A 173 -8.26 8.77 -11.82
C ASN A 173 -9.38 8.14 -10.97
N PHE A 174 -9.11 7.78 -9.72
CA PHE A 174 -10.06 7.08 -8.86
C PHE A 174 -10.22 7.71 -7.47
N ILE A 175 -9.17 7.92 -6.69
CA ILE A 175 -9.28 8.41 -5.31
C ILE A 175 -9.87 9.82 -5.27
N ASP A 176 -9.36 10.73 -6.10
CA ASP A 176 -9.87 12.11 -6.19
C ASP A 176 -11.31 12.18 -6.74
N LYS A 177 -11.83 11.07 -7.29
CA LYS A 177 -13.23 10.91 -7.73
C LYS A 177 -14.10 10.15 -6.72
N GLY A 178 -13.58 9.85 -5.53
CA GLY A 178 -14.31 9.23 -4.43
C GLY A 178 -14.27 7.72 -4.36
N TYR A 179 -13.46 7.04 -5.19
CA TYR A 179 -13.27 5.59 -5.12
C TYR A 179 -12.03 5.27 -4.32
N ALA A 180 -12.14 4.43 -3.29
CA ALA A 180 -10.97 3.90 -2.61
C ALA A 180 -10.19 2.97 -3.55
N VAL A 181 -8.85 2.99 -3.45
CA VAL A 181 -7.97 2.12 -4.24
C VAL A 181 -7.19 1.21 -3.30
N ILE A 182 -7.30 -0.10 -3.55
CA ILE A 182 -6.49 -1.11 -2.91
C ILE A 182 -5.38 -1.52 -3.87
N LEU A 183 -4.13 -1.51 -3.38
CA LEU A 183 -3.04 -2.19 -4.05
C LEU A 183 -2.96 -3.58 -3.45
N GLY A 184 -3.65 -4.55 -4.12
CA GLY A 184 -3.93 -5.88 -3.60
C GLY A 184 -2.71 -6.77 -3.50
N GLU A 185 -1.69 -6.51 -4.31
CA GLU A 185 -0.45 -7.28 -4.29
C GLU A 185 0.77 -6.42 -4.64
N TYR A 186 1.82 -6.53 -3.84
CA TYR A 186 3.18 -6.09 -4.13
C TYR A 186 4.17 -6.85 -3.27
N CYS A 187 5.32 -7.18 -3.81
CA CYS A 187 6.46 -7.72 -3.05
C CYS A 187 7.78 -7.48 -3.79
N ALA A 188 8.86 -7.92 -3.19
CA ALA A 188 10.11 -8.29 -3.84
C ALA A 188 10.60 -9.58 -3.19
N THR A 189 10.98 -10.56 -4.00
CA THR A 189 11.42 -11.87 -3.53
C THR A 189 12.79 -11.80 -2.87
N SER A 190 13.08 -12.74 -1.99
CA SER A 190 14.42 -12.92 -1.42
C SER A 190 15.38 -13.52 -2.45
N ARG A 191 16.67 -13.21 -2.34
CA ARG A 191 17.73 -13.87 -3.09
C ARG A 191 18.83 -14.21 -2.10
N LEU A 192 18.97 -15.51 -1.83
CA LEU A 192 19.82 -16.03 -0.77
C LEU A 192 21.08 -16.72 -1.30
N ASN A 193 21.16 -16.94 -2.62
CA ASN A 193 22.19 -17.75 -3.26
C ASN A 193 22.97 -16.97 -4.35
N LEU A 194 23.23 -15.67 -4.14
CA LEU A 194 23.91 -14.78 -5.10
C LEU A 194 25.44 -15.02 -5.22
N GLY A 195 25.95 -16.10 -4.65
CA GLY A 195 27.36 -16.49 -4.73
C GLY A 195 28.26 -15.90 -3.64
N SER A 196 27.81 -14.90 -2.86
CA SER A 196 28.54 -14.44 -1.66
C SER A 196 27.58 -13.90 -0.60
N ALA A 197 28.02 -13.91 0.66
CA ALA A 197 27.26 -13.37 1.78
C ALA A 197 27.05 -11.85 1.64
N GLU A 198 28.03 -11.14 1.07
CA GLU A 198 27.98 -9.70 0.83
C GLU A 198 26.88 -9.35 -0.19
N LEU A 199 26.79 -10.10 -1.29
CA LEU A 199 25.74 -9.89 -2.31
C LEU A 199 24.34 -10.21 -1.76
N ASN A 200 24.22 -11.28 -0.98
CA ASN A 200 22.96 -11.62 -0.32
C ASN A 200 22.52 -10.51 0.66
N ALA A 201 23.44 -10.01 1.48
CA ALA A 201 23.19 -8.92 2.40
C ALA A 201 22.86 -7.61 1.66
N GLN A 202 23.56 -7.33 0.57
CA GLN A 202 23.28 -6.16 -0.28
C GLN A 202 21.88 -6.23 -0.88
N HIS A 203 21.49 -7.37 -1.47
CA HIS A 203 20.13 -7.55 -1.99
C HIS A 203 19.08 -7.39 -0.89
N ALA A 204 19.31 -7.96 0.29
CA ALA A 204 18.37 -7.85 1.41
C ALA A 204 18.10 -6.36 1.79
N GLU A 205 19.11 -5.50 1.72
CA GLU A 205 18.96 -4.06 1.98
C GLU A 205 18.20 -3.35 0.84
N TYR A 206 18.45 -3.68 -0.43
CA TYR A 206 17.66 -3.15 -1.55
C TYR A 206 16.21 -3.64 -1.53
N ARG A 207 15.97 -4.91 -1.18
CA ARG A 207 14.64 -5.47 -0.96
C ARG A 207 13.91 -4.70 0.15
N ARG A 208 14.56 -4.47 1.29
CA ARG A 208 14.02 -3.69 2.40
C ARG A 208 13.67 -2.26 1.96
N TYR A 209 14.57 -1.61 1.23
CA TYR A 209 14.34 -0.26 0.74
C TYR A 209 13.19 -0.18 -0.26
N TYR A 210 13.13 -1.09 -1.22
CA TYR A 210 12.01 -1.20 -2.17
C TYR A 210 10.67 -1.32 -1.44
N ILE A 211 10.55 -2.29 -0.55
CA ILE A 211 9.33 -2.53 0.21
C ILE A 211 8.92 -1.30 1.02
N ASN A 212 9.88 -0.67 1.70
CA ASN A 212 9.62 0.55 2.46
C ASN A 212 9.16 1.70 1.57
N TYR A 213 9.88 2.00 0.49
CA TYR A 213 9.57 3.12 -0.39
C TYR A 213 8.24 2.94 -1.13
N VAL A 214 8.01 1.76 -1.69
CA VAL A 214 6.78 1.46 -2.42
C VAL A 214 5.57 1.54 -1.49
N THR A 215 5.66 1.00 -0.26
CA THR A 215 4.61 1.16 0.77
C THR A 215 4.39 2.63 1.11
N TYR A 216 5.46 3.38 1.36
CA TYR A 216 5.40 4.82 1.60
C TYR A 216 4.67 5.56 0.48
N SER A 217 5.09 5.34 -0.76
CA SER A 217 4.53 6.05 -1.92
C SER A 217 3.05 5.71 -2.13
N MET A 218 2.65 4.44 -1.96
CA MET A 218 1.24 4.05 -1.99
C MET A 218 0.41 4.82 -0.98
N VAL A 219 0.81 4.81 0.28
CA VAL A 219 0.07 5.49 1.36
C VAL A 219 0.07 7.01 1.17
N TYR A 220 1.19 7.59 0.72
CA TYR A 220 1.29 9.01 0.40
C TYR A 220 0.29 9.44 -0.68
N HIS A 221 0.05 8.58 -1.67
CA HIS A 221 -0.94 8.82 -2.73
C HIS A 221 -2.36 8.37 -2.37
N GLY A 222 -2.57 7.82 -1.17
CA GLY A 222 -3.89 7.44 -0.64
C GLY A 222 -4.35 6.02 -1.02
N LEU A 223 -3.46 5.17 -1.53
CA LEU A 223 -3.74 3.76 -1.78
C LEU A 223 -3.60 2.95 -0.49
N ILE A 224 -4.31 1.83 -0.40
CA ILE A 224 -4.26 0.89 0.73
C ILE A 224 -3.39 -0.29 0.32
N PRO A 225 -2.19 -0.50 0.93
CA PRO A 225 -1.25 -1.54 0.52
C PRO A 225 -1.58 -2.90 1.13
N PHE A 226 -1.51 -3.96 0.31
CA PHE A 226 -1.52 -5.35 0.73
C PHE A 226 -0.25 -6.05 0.24
N TYR A 227 0.61 -6.43 1.18
CA TYR A 227 1.84 -7.15 0.87
C TYR A 227 1.53 -8.60 0.47
N TRP A 228 2.12 -9.07 -0.65
CA TRP A 228 2.00 -10.43 -1.10
C TRP A 228 2.97 -11.37 -0.37
N ASP A 229 2.49 -12.00 0.69
CA ASP A 229 3.18 -13.08 1.41
C ASP A 229 2.77 -14.42 0.83
N ASN A 230 3.59 -15.02 -0.04
CA ASN A 230 3.29 -16.32 -0.64
C ASN A 230 3.51 -17.52 0.30
N GLY A 231 3.89 -17.28 1.55
CA GLY A 231 4.14 -18.31 2.58
C GLY A 231 5.48 -19.01 2.46
N TYR A 232 6.29 -18.73 1.42
CA TYR A 232 7.62 -19.29 1.25
C TYR A 232 8.70 -18.27 1.64
N THR A 233 9.49 -18.60 2.64
CA THR A 233 10.53 -17.72 3.22
C THR A 233 11.94 -18.02 2.72
N GLY A 234 12.10 -19.00 1.82
CA GLY A 234 13.36 -19.39 1.21
C GLY A 234 13.76 -18.50 0.03
N ASP A 235 14.75 -18.98 -0.74
CA ASP A 235 15.23 -18.28 -1.94
C ASP A 235 14.11 -18.07 -2.95
N HIS A 236 14.05 -16.89 -3.55
CA HIS A 236 12.95 -16.42 -4.42
C HIS A 236 11.56 -16.38 -3.77
N GLY A 237 11.48 -16.50 -2.44
CA GLY A 237 10.24 -16.38 -1.69
C GLY A 237 9.86 -14.92 -1.36
N SER A 238 8.57 -14.63 -1.28
CA SER A 238 8.05 -13.35 -0.78
C SER A 238 7.50 -13.45 0.64
N GLY A 239 7.45 -14.66 1.23
CA GLY A 239 6.98 -14.87 2.60
C GLY A 239 7.79 -14.09 3.62
N ILE A 240 7.12 -13.45 4.57
CA ILE A 240 7.75 -12.71 5.68
C ILE A 240 7.39 -13.28 7.04
N PHE A 241 6.46 -14.25 7.08
CA PHE A 241 6.06 -14.98 8.28
C PHE A 241 6.26 -16.49 8.10
N ASN A 242 6.69 -17.15 9.16
CA ASN A 242 6.72 -18.61 9.23
C ASN A 242 5.29 -19.13 9.44
N ARG A 243 4.76 -19.86 8.48
CA ARG A 243 3.37 -20.38 8.54
C ARG A 243 3.16 -21.42 9.64
N ALA A 244 4.22 -22.07 10.11
CA ALA A 244 4.14 -23.13 11.14
C ALA A 244 3.85 -22.56 12.54
N ASP A 245 4.38 -21.38 12.87
CA ASP A 245 4.34 -20.81 14.21
C ASP A 245 3.92 -19.33 14.27
N GLY A 246 3.71 -18.70 13.13
CA GLY A 246 3.32 -17.29 13.01
C GLY A 246 4.43 -16.29 13.33
N THR A 247 5.67 -16.73 13.53
CA THR A 247 6.81 -15.83 13.78
C THR A 247 7.23 -15.07 12.54
N GLN A 248 7.84 -13.90 12.75
CA GLN A 248 8.40 -13.11 11.65
C GLN A 248 9.70 -13.72 11.15
N ALA A 249 9.71 -14.24 9.92
CA ALA A 249 10.94 -14.71 9.27
C ALA A 249 11.86 -13.54 8.88
N TYR A 250 11.27 -12.40 8.50
CA TYR A 250 11.98 -11.18 8.14
C TYR A 250 11.47 -9.96 8.92
N PRO A 251 11.85 -9.80 10.21
CA PRO A 251 11.37 -8.68 11.04
C PRO A 251 11.69 -7.29 10.45
N ASN A 252 12.84 -7.18 9.75
CA ASN A 252 13.24 -5.94 9.08
C ASN A 252 12.32 -5.55 7.92
N LEU A 253 11.73 -6.52 7.21
CA LEU A 253 10.76 -6.24 6.16
C LEU A 253 9.41 -5.87 6.73
N VAL A 254 8.95 -6.57 7.77
CA VAL A 254 7.72 -6.19 8.50
C VAL A 254 7.85 -4.76 9.01
N LYS A 255 9.00 -4.43 9.62
CA LYS A 255 9.28 -3.05 10.03
C LYS A 255 9.29 -2.08 8.84
N ALA A 256 9.88 -2.45 7.71
CA ALA A 256 9.92 -1.61 6.51
C ALA A 256 8.52 -1.28 5.98
N ILE A 257 7.61 -2.26 5.97
CA ILE A 257 6.19 -2.04 5.64
C ILE A 257 5.57 -1.05 6.62
N MET A 258 5.70 -1.28 7.92
CA MET A 258 5.11 -0.42 8.95
C MET A 258 5.67 1.01 8.93
N ASP A 259 6.97 1.16 8.68
CA ASP A 259 7.60 2.47 8.51
C ASP A 259 7.03 3.19 7.26
N GLY A 260 6.85 2.47 6.15
CA GLY A 260 6.21 3.01 4.94
C GLY A 260 4.77 3.43 5.17
N VAL A 261 3.98 2.62 5.88
CA VAL A 261 2.61 2.96 6.30
C VAL A 261 2.59 4.23 7.17
N ASN A 262 3.59 4.41 8.02
CA ASN A 262 3.77 5.62 8.84
C ASN A 262 4.47 6.77 8.09
N LEU A 263 4.52 6.71 6.76
CA LEU A 263 5.13 7.71 5.88
C LEU A 263 6.61 7.99 6.21
N THR A 264 7.35 6.95 6.59
CA THR A 264 8.78 7.03 6.92
C THR A 264 9.59 6.22 5.93
N VAL A 265 10.57 6.85 5.26
CA VAL A 265 11.48 6.20 4.30
C VAL A 265 12.90 6.20 4.85
N PHE A 266 13.52 5.02 4.83
CA PHE A 266 14.92 4.86 5.23
C PHE A 266 15.79 4.53 4.01
N PRO A 267 16.96 5.17 3.86
CA PRO A 267 17.89 4.85 2.80
C PRO A 267 18.45 3.42 2.93
N VAL A 268 19.05 2.92 1.85
CA VAL A 268 19.77 1.65 1.86
C VAL A 268 20.96 1.78 2.81
N GLY A 269 21.00 0.93 3.83
CA GLY A 269 22.11 0.88 4.78
C GLY A 269 23.25 0.05 4.20
N ILE A 270 24.11 0.63 3.37
CA ILE A 270 25.41 0.04 3.07
C ILE A 270 26.26 0.24 4.32
N LYS A 271 26.81 -0.83 4.88
CA LYS A 271 27.88 -0.73 5.87
C LYS A 271 29.14 -0.25 5.13
N ASP A 272 29.23 1.04 4.86
CA ASP A 272 30.50 1.68 4.65
C ASP A 272 31.15 1.86 6.03
N GLU A 273 32.38 1.37 6.15
CA GLU A 273 33.25 1.71 7.26
C GLU A 273 33.16 3.22 7.47
N GLU A 274 32.88 3.60 8.67
CA GLU A 274 32.82 4.93 9.27
C GLU A 274 33.21 6.12 8.37
N LYS A 275 32.28 6.54 7.49
CA LYS A 275 32.26 7.95 7.06
C LYS A 275 31.26 8.70 7.93
N PRO A 276 31.56 9.93 8.37
CA PRO A 276 30.65 10.66 9.24
C PRO A 276 29.30 10.81 8.53
N ARG A 277 28.26 10.34 9.19
CA ARG A 277 26.86 10.46 8.74
C ARG A 277 26.58 11.91 8.41
N THR A 278 26.34 12.22 7.14
CA THR A 278 25.74 13.50 6.75
C THR A 278 24.51 13.70 7.62
N ALA A 279 24.42 14.84 8.27
CA ALA A 279 23.38 15.16 9.23
C ALA A 279 22.00 14.84 8.63
N ARG A 280 21.27 13.92 9.26
CA ARG A 280 19.86 13.68 8.92
C ARG A 280 19.12 14.99 9.17
N GLU A 281 18.22 15.34 8.24
CA GLU A 281 17.39 16.54 8.40
C GLU A 281 16.35 16.34 9.51
N PHE A 282 15.86 17.44 10.09
CA PHE A 282 14.72 17.41 10.99
C PHE A 282 13.48 16.91 10.25
N VAL A 283 12.70 16.08 10.90
CA VAL A 283 11.44 15.55 10.34
C VAL A 283 10.35 15.67 11.39
N LEU A 284 9.23 16.26 11.02
CA LEU A 284 7.98 16.18 11.77
C LEU A 284 7.01 15.28 10.99
N ASN A 285 6.62 14.15 11.56
CA ASN A 285 5.70 13.21 10.92
C ASN A 285 4.25 13.64 11.14
N GLN A 286 3.36 13.10 10.29
CA GLN A 286 1.92 13.21 10.48
C GLN A 286 1.53 12.44 11.75
N ASN A 287 0.63 13.01 12.57
CA ASN A 287 0.10 12.33 13.75
C ASN A 287 -0.70 11.08 13.37
N TYR A 288 -0.66 10.06 14.21
CA TYR A 288 -1.41 8.84 14.00
C TYR A 288 -2.09 8.36 15.31
N PRO A 289 -3.37 7.99 15.23
CA PRO A 289 -4.29 8.10 14.10
C PRO A 289 -4.59 9.55 13.69
N ASN A 290 -5.00 9.77 12.43
CA ASN A 290 -5.54 11.03 11.93
C ASN A 290 -6.54 10.75 10.78
N PRO A 291 -7.87 10.98 10.92
CA PRO A 291 -8.51 11.57 12.10
C PRO A 291 -8.36 10.75 13.39
N PHE A 292 -8.52 11.40 14.55
CA PHE A 292 -8.38 10.73 15.84
C PHE A 292 -9.53 11.08 16.79
N ASN A 293 -9.77 10.19 17.77
CA ASN A 293 -10.73 10.41 18.84
C ASN A 293 -9.97 10.48 20.17
N SER A 294 -9.96 11.65 20.77
CA SER A 294 -9.32 12.07 22.01
C SER A 294 -7.80 11.92 22.10
N GLN A 295 -7.16 10.91 21.53
CA GLN A 295 -5.72 10.72 21.65
C GLN A 295 -5.05 10.40 20.29
N THR A 296 -3.86 10.97 20.08
CA THR A 296 -3.03 10.69 18.91
C THR A 296 -1.55 10.80 19.25
N LYS A 297 -0.71 10.10 18.52
CA LYS A 297 0.75 10.16 18.64
C LYS A 297 1.33 11.12 17.61
N ILE A 298 2.26 11.94 18.04
CA ILE A 298 3.08 12.82 17.19
C ILE A 298 4.51 12.32 17.27
N SER A 299 5.11 12.01 16.14
CA SER A 299 6.50 11.55 16.07
C SER A 299 7.38 12.49 15.25
N TYR A 300 8.65 12.60 15.61
CA TYR A 300 9.62 13.44 14.93
C TYR A 300 11.06 12.91 15.10
N TYR A 301 11.95 13.38 14.22
CA TYR A 301 13.36 13.05 14.28
C TYR A 301 14.21 14.31 14.47
N LEU A 302 15.14 14.25 15.41
CA LEU A 302 16.13 15.29 15.66
C LEU A 302 17.50 14.84 15.15
N PRO A 303 18.14 15.53 14.19
CA PRO A 303 19.48 15.17 13.70
C PRO A 303 20.57 15.43 14.75
N ARG A 304 20.33 16.32 15.70
CA ARG A 304 21.23 16.68 16.79
C ARG A 304 20.46 16.97 18.08
N THR A 305 21.12 16.80 19.20
CA THR A 305 20.59 17.20 20.51
C THR A 305 20.32 18.69 20.53
N GLY A 306 19.12 19.08 20.98
CA GLY A 306 18.71 20.49 21.01
C GLY A 306 17.43 20.72 21.82
N LYS A 307 17.13 21.97 22.07
CA LYS A 307 15.87 22.36 22.72
C LYS A 307 14.72 22.30 21.73
N VAL A 308 13.62 21.68 22.15
CA VAL A 308 12.42 21.43 21.33
C VAL A 308 11.21 22.05 22.00
N THR A 309 10.33 22.60 21.18
CA THR A 309 8.99 23.05 21.58
C THR A 309 7.97 22.43 20.63
N VAL A 310 6.90 21.86 21.17
CA VAL A 310 5.76 21.36 20.40
C VAL A 310 4.49 22.03 20.87
N LYS A 311 3.82 22.76 19.97
CA LYS A 311 2.60 23.51 20.23
C LYS A 311 1.46 23.06 19.34
N VAL A 312 0.24 23.24 19.81
CA VAL A 312 -1.00 23.00 19.07
C VAL A 312 -1.76 24.31 18.92
N PHE A 313 -2.29 24.53 17.71
CA PHE A 313 -3.03 25.74 17.33
C PHE A 313 -4.40 25.37 16.77
N ASP A 314 -5.37 26.24 16.94
CA ASP A 314 -6.66 26.18 16.28
C ASP A 314 -6.59 26.75 14.85
N LEU A 315 -7.73 26.73 14.13
CA LEU A 315 -7.87 27.31 12.78
C LEU A 315 -7.57 28.81 12.70
N SER A 316 -7.72 29.54 13.80
CA SER A 316 -7.44 30.98 13.87
C SER A 316 -5.96 31.28 14.13
N GLY A 317 -5.15 30.23 14.30
CA GLY A 317 -3.74 30.33 14.66
C GLY A 317 -3.49 30.63 16.14
N CYS A 318 -4.54 30.52 16.98
CA CYS A 318 -4.39 30.70 18.44
C CYS A 318 -3.80 29.42 19.05
N GLU A 319 -2.77 29.57 19.90
CA GLU A 319 -2.20 28.43 20.66
C GLU A 319 -3.25 27.89 21.65
N VAL A 320 -3.59 26.60 21.48
CA VAL A 320 -4.55 25.91 22.37
C VAL A 320 -3.86 25.08 23.44
N THR A 321 -2.66 24.59 23.16
CA THR A 321 -1.82 23.90 24.15
C THR A 321 -0.36 23.81 23.71
N THR A 322 0.55 23.72 24.68
CA THR A 322 1.97 23.37 24.47
C THR A 322 2.23 22.00 25.08
N ILE A 323 2.67 21.05 24.27
CA ILE A 323 2.97 19.67 24.69
C ILE A 323 4.38 19.61 25.29
N ILE A 324 5.37 20.23 24.61
CA ILE A 324 6.75 20.35 25.05
C ILE A 324 7.14 21.84 24.97
N ARG A 325 7.85 22.33 26.01
CA ARG A 325 8.33 23.71 26.06
C ARG A 325 9.82 23.77 26.34
N GLN A 326 10.63 24.08 25.33
CA GLN A 326 12.08 24.29 25.43
C GLN A 326 12.84 23.14 26.15
N GLU A 327 12.38 21.91 25.98
CA GLU A 327 12.97 20.74 26.59
C GLU A 327 14.19 20.27 25.78
N LEU A 328 15.30 20.01 26.47
CA LEU A 328 16.49 19.46 25.85
C LEU A 328 16.29 17.99 25.51
N GLN A 329 16.28 17.65 24.23
CA GLN A 329 16.13 16.29 23.73
C GLN A 329 17.35 15.84 22.94
N LYS A 330 17.71 14.56 23.09
CA LYS A 330 18.85 13.95 22.39
C LYS A 330 18.54 13.80 20.89
N SER A 331 19.58 13.72 20.06
CA SER A 331 19.40 13.31 18.66
C SER A 331 18.74 11.93 18.57
N GLY A 332 17.85 11.75 17.58
CA GLY A 332 17.14 10.48 17.37
C GLY A 332 15.64 10.69 17.15
N TYR A 333 14.90 9.56 17.17
CA TYR A 333 13.45 9.55 17.08
C TYR A 333 12.81 9.82 18.43
N HIS A 334 11.73 10.61 18.40
CA HIS A 334 10.90 10.94 19.55
C HIS A 334 9.43 10.71 19.21
N GLU A 335 8.66 10.33 20.21
CA GLU A 335 7.22 10.14 20.12
C GLU A 335 6.54 10.83 21.31
N LEU A 336 5.46 11.52 21.05
CA LEU A 336 4.64 12.21 22.04
C LEU A 336 3.20 11.72 21.94
N LEU A 337 2.54 11.58 23.07
CA LEU A 337 1.10 11.36 23.12
C LEU A 337 0.40 12.72 23.34
N LEU A 338 -0.45 13.11 22.41
CA LEU A 338 -1.38 14.23 22.58
C LEU A 338 -2.71 13.70 23.11
N ASP A 339 -3.11 14.14 24.29
CA ASP A 339 -4.47 13.99 24.81
C ASP A 339 -5.27 15.26 24.53
N ALA A 340 -6.18 15.17 23.57
CA ALA A 340 -7.08 16.23 23.15
C ALA A 340 -8.50 16.08 23.72
N SER A 341 -8.65 15.34 24.84
CA SER A 341 -9.95 15.10 25.47
C SER A 341 -10.70 16.40 25.87
N LYS A 342 -9.95 17.49 26.10
CA LYS A 342 -10.50 18.81 26.43
C LYS A 342 -10.76 19.72 25.22
N LEU A 343 -10.33 19.32 24.03
CA LEU A 343 -10.54 20.09 22.80
C LEU A 343 -11.85 19.67 22.12
N SER A 344 -12.49 20.57 21.40
CA SER A 344 -13.69 20.30 20.60
C SER A 344 -13.32 19.56 19.30
N SER A 345 -14.26 18.82 18.71
CA SER A 345 -14.07 18.27 17.36
C SER A 345 -13.75 19.41 16.38
N GLY A 346 -12.75 19.19 15.52
CA GLY A 346 -12.32 20.23 14.59
C GLY A 346 -10.92 19.98 14.02
N LEU A 347 -10.53 20.89 13.13
CA LEU A 347 -9.20 20.91 12.52
C LEU A 347 -8.25 21.71 13.40
N TYR A 348 -7.09 21.14 13.67
CA TYR A 348 -6.01 21.75 14.45
C TYR A 348 -4.69 21.63 13.68
N PHE A 349 -3.70 22.43 14.11
CA PHE A 349 -2.33 22.34 13.63
C PHE A 349 -1.41 22.08 14.82
N TYR A 350 -0.38 21.25 14.64
CA TYR A 350 0.71 21.16 15.60
C TYR A 350 2.02 21.55 14.94
N GLN A 351 2.84 22.25 15.69
CA GLN A 351 4.12 22.80 15.23
C GLN A 351 5.23 22.31 16.14
N LEU A 352 6.27 21.75 15.52
CA LEU A 352 7.55 21.47 16.15
C LEU A 352 8.52 22.60 15.81
N SER A 353 9.15 23.17 16.80
CA SER A 353 10.21 24.16 16.64
C SER A 353 11.46 23.78 17.45
N SER A 354 12.63 24.00 16.87
CA SER A 354 13.96 23.91 17.47
C SER A 354 14.80 25.07 16.95
N GLU A 355 16.04 25.26 17.41
CA GLU A 355 16.88 26.45 17.14
C GLU A 355 16.93 26.90 15.66
N HIS A 356 16.87 25.96 14.71
CA HIS A 356 17.02 26.25 13.26
C HIS A 356 15.97 25.54 12.41
N PHE A 357 14.91 25.03 13.03
CA PHE A 357 13.89 24.27 12.34
C PHE A 357 12.51 24.55 12.90
N THR A 358 11.54 24.71 12.00
CA THR A 358 10.12 24.77 12.34
C THR A 358 9.35 24.07 11.24
N ASP A 359 8.50 23.11 11.61
CA ASP A 359 7.56 22.47 10.71
C ASP A 359 6.19 22.36 11.36
N THR A 360 5.14 22.35 10.54
CA THR A 360 3.75 22.36 10.98
C THR A 360 2.94 21.33 10.22
N ARG A 361 2.14 20.55 10.93
CA ARG A 361 1.22 19.57 10.37
C ARG A 361 -0.21 19.83 10.82
N LYS A 362 -1.18 19.41 9.98
CA LYS A 362 -2.61 19.48 10.32
C LYS A 362 -3.07 18.17 10.97
N MET A 363 -4.07 18.24 11.86
CA MET A 363 -4.71 17.08 12.46
C MET A 363 -6.21 17.31 12.61
N LEU A 364 -7.00 16.24 12.49
CA LEU A 364 -8.46 16.28 12.58
C LEU A 364 -8.91 15.47 13.80
N LEU A 365 -9.51 16.18 14.77
CA LEU A 365 -10.15 15.58 15.95
C LEU A 365 -11.63 15.33 15.67
N LEU A 366 -12.08 14.09 15.83
CA LEU A 366 -13.48 13.67 15.72
C LEU A 366 -13.88 12.99 17.03
N LYS A 367 -14.79 13.60 17.77
CA LYS A 367 -15.39 13.01 18.97
C LYS A 367 -16.78 12.49 18.66
#